data_7d14539225ccbc5aca47288d923827cf
#
_entry.id   7d14539225ccbc5aca47288d923827cf
#
_cell.length_a   1.000
_cell.length_b   1.000
_cell.length_c   1.000
_cell.angle_alpha   90.00
_cell.angle_beta   90.00
_cell.angle_gamma   90.00
#
_symmetry.space_group_name_H-M   'P 1'
#
loop_
_entity.id
_entity.type
_entity.pdbx_description
1 polymer ?
#
loop_
_entity_poly.entity_id
_entity_poly.type
_entity_poly.pdbx_seq_one_letter_code
_entity_poly.pdbx_strand_id
1 'polypeptide(L)'
;VAVNTLDTWTPTIDDLPGELLEEAFPDVSITDFEVNPELLQKAPAAIDTDVKGNIRAAVWRTNLFRSLCPVTGQPDYASVSIALTGEAVDPRSLLKYLVSYRAHRGFHEQCVEQIFHDLRSRFTFTALEVQACFTRRGGIDINPYRSMSSKMPEFVIREGRQ
;
A
#
# COMPACT_ATOMS: atom_id res chain seq x y z
N VAL A 1 23.58 -30.25 -8.66
CA VAL A 1 23.73 -28.98 -7.97
C VAL A 1 22.32 -28.40 -7.87
N ALA A 2 21.70 -28.54 -6.69
CA ALA A 2 20.39 -27.95 -6.44
C ALA A 2 20.58 -26.44 -6.33
N VAL A 3 20.05 -25.70 -7.29
CA VAL A 3 19.93 -24.24 -7.19
C VAL A 3 18.89 -23.97 -6.13
N ASN A 4 19.30 -23.30 -5.05
CA ASN A 4 18.39 -22.88 -3.98
C ASN A 4 17.36 -21.90 -4.57
N THR A 5 16.15 -22.37 -4.76
CA THR A 5 15.02 -21.59 -5.31
C THR A 5 14.46 -20.56 -4.32
N LEU A 6 15.08 -20.38 -3.15
CA LEU A 6 14.67 -19.41 -2.14
C LEU A 6 15.02 -17.95 -2.48
N ASP A 7 15.96 -17.72 -3.41
CA ASP A 7 16.41 -16.36 -3.77
C ASP A 7 15.50 -15.65 -4.80
N THR A 8 14.44 -16.32 -5.29
CA THR A 8 13.53 -15.76 -6.30
C THR A 8 12.08 -15.60 -5.85
N TRP A 9 11.78 -15.90 -4.56
CA TRP A 9 10.43 -15.71 -4.05
C TRP A 9 10.18 -14.22 -3.78
N THR A 10 9.28 -13.64 -4.53
CA THR A 10 8.73 -12.31 -4.28
C THR A 10 7.36 -12.48 -3.67
N PRO A 11 7.09 -11.95 -2.48
CA PRO A 11 5.77 -12.02 -1.88
C PRO A 11 4.77 -11.29 -2.75
N THR A 12 3.57 -11.81 -2.81
CA THR A 12 2.41 -11.13 -3.39
C THR A 12 1.42 -10.74 -2.32
N ILE A 13 0.50 -9.85 -2.64
CA ILE A 13 -0.57 -9.44 -1.72
C ILE A 13 -1.40 -10.64 -1.25
N ASP A 14 -1.49 -11.68 -2.08
CA ASP A 14 -2.28 -12.89 -1.79
C ASP A 14 -1.51 -13.92 -0.93
N ASP A 15 -0.18 -13.86 -0.91
CA ASP A 15 0.66 -14.87 -0.25
C ASP A 15 0.84 -14.63 1.26
N LEU A 16 0.61 -13.42 1.74
CA LEU A 16 0.89 -13.03 3.12
C LEU A 16 -0.36 -12.52 3.84
N PRO A 17 -0.52 -12.87 5.14
CA PRO A 17 -1.55 -12.25 5.95
C PRO A 17 -1.28 -10.74 6.08
N GLY A 18 -2.22 -9.92 5.64
CA GLY A 18 -2.12 -8.47 5.77
C GLY A 18 -2.55 -8.00 7.15
N GLU A 19 -1.79 -7.07 7.72
CA GLU A 19 -2.12 -6.41 8.98
C GLU A 19 -2.79 -5.07 8.73
N LEU A 20 -3.91 -4.80 9.41
CA LEU A 20 -4.60 -3.50 9.32
C LEU A 20 -3.86 -2.45 10.13
N LEU A 21 -3.36 -1.43 9.44
CA LEU A 21 -2.59 -0.34 10.04
C LEU A 21 -3.35 0.40 11.13
N GLU A 22 -4.65 0.66 10.92
CA GLU A 22 -5.50 1.36 11.90
C GLU A 22 -5.76 0.55 13.17
N GLU A 23 -5.71 -0.78 13.10
CA GLU A 23 -5.84 -1.65 14.26
C GLU A 23 -4.52 -1.79 15.01
N ALA A 24 -3.41 -1.90 14.27
CA ALA A 24 -2.07 -1.98 14.85
C ALA A 24 -1.62 -0.64 15.51
N PHE A 25 -2.09 0.50 14.97
CA PHE A 25 -1.67 1.82 15.41
C PHE A 25 -2.86 2.77 15.67
N PRO A 26 -3.73 2.47 16.63
CA PRO A 26 -4.94 3.27 16.90
C PRO A 26 -4.64 4.67 17.47
N ASP A 27 -3.45 4.90 17.94
CA ASP A 27 -2.98 6.18 18.52
C ASP A 27 -2.44 7.18 17.48
N VAL A 28 -2.40 6.80 16.19
CA VAL A 28 -1.90 7.67 15.13
C VAL A 28 -2.87 8.82 14.89
N SER A 29 -2.45 10.04 15.23
CA SER A 29 -3.19 11.26 14.90
C SER A 29 -2.86 11.72 13.50
N ILE A 30 -3.90 12.04 12.71
CA ILE A 30 -3.80 12.49 11.32
C ILE A 30 -4.50 13.83 11.21
N THR A 31 -3.72 14.88 10.98
CA THR A 31 -4.20 16.27 10.91
C THR A 31 -3.97 16.89 9.53
N ASP A 32 -3.15 16.27 8.69
CA ASP A 32 -2.81 16.75 7.36
C ASP A 32 -3.49 15.88 6.29
N PHE A 33 -4.14 16.54 5.33
CA PHE A 33 -4.87 15.90 4.23
C PHE A 33 -4.37 16.35 2.85
N GLU A 34 -3.15 16.85 2.78
CA GLU A 34 -2.43 17.06 1.52
C GLU A 34 -1.46 15.91 1.30
N VAL A 35 -1.51 15.30 0.10
CA VAL A 35 -0.60 14.22 -0.26
C VAL A 35 0.83 14.73 -0.20
N ASN A 36 1.59 14.16 0.70
CA ASN A 36 2.98 14.55 0.91
C ASN A 36 3.86 13.31 1.11
N PRO A 37 4.72 12.95 0.14
CA PRO A 37 5.65 11.83 0.27
C PRO A 37 6.66 11.97 1.41
N GLU A 38 6.91 13.20 1.90
CA GLU A 38 7.80 13.45 3.03
C GLU A 38 7.27 12.87 4.36
N LEU A 39 5.97 12.54 4.41
CA LEU A 39 5.39 11.81 5.55
C LEU A 39 5.96 10.39 5.68
N LEU A 40 6.37 9.76 4.57
CA LEU A 40 6.94 8.41 4.54
C LEU A 40 8.33 8.40 5.19
N GLN A 41 8.49 7.59 6.23
CA GLN A 41 9.72 7.49 7.01
C GLN A 41 10.21 6.04 7.07
N LYS A 42 11.52 5.88 7.25
CA LYS A 42 12.12 4.57 7.53
C LYS A 42 11.67 4.08 8.90
N ALA A 43 11.44 2.78 9.01
CA ALA A 43 11.09 2.17 10.27
C ALA A 43 12.23 2.33 11.30
N PRO A 44 11.89 2.55 12.59
CA PRO A 44 12.88 2.50 13.65
C PRO A 44 13.43 1.06 13.77
N ALA A 45 14.66 0.94 14.30
CA ALA A 45 15.40 -0.32 14.41
C ALA A 45 14.71 -1.45 15.21
N ALA A 46 13.57 -1.18 15.84
CA ALA A 46 12.80 -2.15 16.62
C ALA A 46 11.84 -3.04 15.80
N ILE A 47 11.67 -2.77 14.49
CA ILE A 47 10.90 -3.64 13.60
C ILE A 47 11.81 -4.80 13.17
N ASP A 48 11.24 -6.00 13.03
CA ASP A 48 11.99 -7.22 12.62
C ASP A 48 12.64 -7.03 11.25
N THR A 49 13.86 -6.50 11.29
CA THR A 49 14.68 -6.23 10.12
C THR A 49 15.93 -7.11 10.13
N ASP A 50 16.47 -7.38 8.96
CA ASP A 50 17.79 -7.99 8.83
C ASP A 50 18.91 -7.02 9.31
N VAL A 51 20.16 -7.49 9.33
CA VAL A 51 21.33 -6.69 9.74
C VAL A 51 21.59 -5.44 8.88
N LYS A 52 20.90 -5.31 7.74
CA LYS A 52 20.99 -4.16 6.83
C LYS A 52 19.77 -3.22 6.96
N GLY A 53 18.83 -3.52 7.87
CA GLY A 53 17.62 -2.74 8.04
C GLY A 53 16.52 -3.02 7.00
N ASN A 54 16.57 -4.19 6.34
CA ASN A 54 15.53 -4.61 5.40
C ASN A 54 14.56 -5.58 6.07
N ILE A 55 13.28 -5.43 5.78
CA ILE A 55 12.27 -6.46 6.11
C ILE A 55 12.27 -7.53 5.03
N ARG A 56 12.06 -8.77 5.44
CA ARG A 56 12.00 -9.90 4.49
C ARG A 56 10.77 -9.81 3.61
N ALA A 57 9.61 -9.65 4.23
CA ALA A 57 8.35 -9.42 3.55
C ALA A 57 7.32 -8.89 4.54
N ALA A 58 6.47 -7.97 4.11
CA ALA A 58 5.32 -7.51 4.88
C ALA A 58 4.16 -7.15 3.96
N VAL A 59 2.95 -7.36 4.44
CA VAL A 59 1.73 -6.83 3.82
C VAL A 59 1.03 -5.92 4.82
N TRP A 60 0.91 -4.65 4.45
CA TRP A 60 0.15 -3.65 5.20
C TRP A 60 -1.17 -3.36 4.52
N ARG A 61 -2.23 -3.26 5.29
CA ARG A 61 -3.58 -2.93 4.80
C ARG A 61 -4.16 -1.77 5.56
N THR A 62 -5.06 -1.02 4.93
CA THR A 62 -5.88 -0.02 5.59
C THR A 62 -7.22 0.12 4.90
N ASN A 63 -8.26 0.33 5.70
CA ASN A 63 -9.62 0.65 5.24
C ASN A 63 -9.92 2.16 5.34
N LEU A 64 -8.95 2.96 5.77
CA LEU A 64 -9.13 4.40 5.98
C LEU A 64 -8.83 5.24 4.73
N PHE A 65 -8.42 4.61 3.63
CA PHE A 65 -8.14 5.33 2.39
C PHE A 65 -9.41 5.98 1.83
N ARG A 66 -9.27 7.23 1.45
CA ARG A 66 -10.27 8.00 0.71
C ARG A 66 -9.59 9.01 -0.19
N SER A 67 -10.08 9.14 -1.42
CA SER A 67 -9.77 10.25 -2.32
C SER A 67 -11.05 10.96 -2.76
N LEU A 68 -10.96 11.91 -3.66
CA LEU A 68 -12.08 12.60 -4.28
C LEU A 68 -12.04 12.41 -5.79
N CYS A 69 -13.18 12.10 -6.38
CA CYS A 69 -13.32 12.07 -7.84
C CYS A 69 -12.90 13.44 -8.44
N PRO A 70 -12.00 13.47 -9.41
CA PRO A 70 -11.54 14.74 -9.99
C PRO A 70 -12.64 15.46 -10.77
N VAL A 71 -13.66 14.73 -11.24
CA VAL A 71 -14.76 15.27 -12.04
C VAL A 71 -15.90 15.76 -11.14
N THR A 72 -16.39 14.91 -10.23
CA THR A 72 -17.59 15.21 -9.44
C THR A 72 -17.29 15.71 -8.03
N GLY A 73 -16.08 15.52 -7.53
CA GLY A 73 -15.71 15.79 -6.13
C GLY A 73 -16.29 14.79 -5.12
N GLN A 74 -16.95 13.73 -5.60
CA GLN A 74 -17.51 12.69 -4.74
C GLN A 74 -16.40 11.91 -4.05
N PRO A 75 -16.59 11.52 -2.77
CA PRO A 75 -15.63 10.66 -2.08
C PRO A 75 -15.51 9.27 -2.71
N ASP A 76 -14.28 8.83 -2.88
CA ASP A 76 -13.89 7.50 -3.34
C ASP A 76 -13.18 6.76 -2.21
N TYR A 77 -13.88 5.84 -1.56
CA TYR A 77 -13.33 5.02 -0.49
C TYR A 77 -12.69 3.76 -1.05
N ALA A 78 -11.59 3.32 -0.45
CA ALA A 78 -10.94 2.06 -0.81
C ALA A 78 -10.35 1.33 0.39
N SER A 79 -10.22 0.01 0.26
CA SER A 79 -9.28 -0.80 1.02
C SER A 79 -7.97 -0.84 0.23
N VAL A 80 -6.87 -0.40 0.84
CA VAL A 80 -5.53 -0.40 0.22
C VAL A 80 -4.69 -1.48 0.84
N SER A 81 -4.02 -2.27 0.01
CA SER A 81 -3.05 -3.29 0.39
C SER A 81 -1.70 -3.01 -0.25
N ILE A 82 -0.63 -3.12 0.53
CA ILE A 82 0.74 -2.89 0.10
C ILE A 82 1.58 -4.07 0.56
N ALA A 83 2.10 -4.86 -0.40
CA ALA A 83 3.10 -5.88 -0.13
C ALA A 83 4.48 -5.36 -0.51
N LEU A 84 5.45 -5.53 0.37
CA LEU A 84 6.80 -5.04 0.15
C LEU A 84 7.88 -5.94 0.74
N THR A 85 9.06 -5.92 0.09
CA THR A 85 10.30 -6.53 0.56
C THR A 85 11.44 -5.56 0.26
N GLY A 86 12.32 -5.31 1.23
CA GLY A 86 13.42 -4.37 1.10
C GLY A 86 13.52 -3.44 2.30
N GLU A 87 13.80 -2.17 2.09
CA GLU A 87 13.89 -1.20 3.19
C GLU A 87 12.59 -1.15 3.99
N ALA A 88 12.72 -1.14 5.31
CA ALA A 88 11.57 -1.12 6.22
C ALA A 88 10.93 0.27 6.23
N VAL A 89 9.65 0.33 5.88
CA VAL A 89 8.82 1.54 5.98
C VAL A 89 8.17 1.56 7.37
N ASP A 90 8.23 2.70 8.05
CA ASP A 90 7.49 2.86 9.31
C ASP A 90 5.97 2.80 9.04
N PRO A 91 5.27 1.80 9.59
CA PRO A 91 3.86 1.60 9.32
C PRO A 91 2.98 2.75 9.82
N ARG A 92 3.39 3.47 10.88
CA ARG A 92 2.69 4.67 11.37
C ARG A 92 2.76 5.80 10.36
N SER A 93 3.94 5.99 9.76
CA SER A 93 4.15 6.99 8.70
C SER A 93 3.39 6.63 7.42
N LEU A 94 3.36 5.33 7.09
CA LEU A 94 2.59 4.82 5.96
C LEU A 94 1.09 5.08 6.13
N LEU A 95 0.54 4.84 7.33
CA LEU A 95 -0.87 5.14 7.61
C LEU A 95 -1.16 6.64 7.44
N LYS A 96 -0.31 7.52 7.99
CA LYS A 96 -0.46 8.98 7.83
C LYS A 96 -0.45 9.38 6.36
N TYR A 97 0.50 8.86 5.59
CA TYR A 97 0.61 9.12 4.16
C TYR A 97 -0.64 8.67 3.40
N LEU A 98 -1.14 7.44 3.63
CA LEU A 98 -2.33 6.94 2.94
C LEU A 98 -3.58 7.75 3.29
N VAL A 99 -3.73 8.19 4.53
CA VAL A 99 -4.87 9.02 4.94
C VAL A 99 -4.77 10.47 4.46
N SER A 100 -3.57 10.97 4.13
CA SER A 100 -3.40 12.32 3.55
C SER A 100 -4.11 12.50 2.20
N TYR A 101 -4.48 11.42 1.52
CA TYR A 101 -5.25 11.45 0.27
C TYR A 101 -6.69 11.96 0.43
N ARG A 102 -7.18 12.19 1.64
CA ARG A 102 -8.61 12.52 1.88
C ARG A 102 -9.13 13.76 1.16
N ALA A 103 -8.28 14.72 0.85
CA ALA A 103 -8.63 15.91 0.05
C ALA A 103 -8.10 15.84 -1.38
N HIS A 104 -7.32 14.78 -1.73
CA HIS A 104 -6.72 14.62 -3.05
C HIS A 104 -7.78 14.32 -4.12
N ARG A 105 -7.70 15.03 -5.25
CA ARG A 105 -8.54 14.81 -6.42
C ARG A 105 -7.76 14.00 -7.45
N GLY A 106 -8.13 12.75 -7.67
CA GLY A 106 -7.46 11.87 -8.63
C GLY A 106 -8.35 10.70 -9.05
N PHE A 107 -8.13 10.16 -10.22
CA PHE A 107 -8.73 8.88 -10.60
C PHE A 107 -8.15 7.75 -9.76
N HIS A 108 -8.91 6.68 -9.63
CA HIS A 108 -8.54 5.51 -8.81
C HIS A 108 -7.16 4.96 -9.18
N GLU A 109 -6.90 4.81 -10.48
CA GLU A 109 -5.64 4.32 -11.03
C GLU A 109 -4.48 5.28 -10.75
N GLN A 110 -4.72 6.59 -10.84
CA GLN A 110 -3.72 7.61 -10.54
C GLN A 110 -3.30 7.59 -9.07
N CYS A 111 -4.25 7.35 -8.16
CA CYS A 111 -3.93 7.23 -6.73
C CYS A 111 -2.99 6.05 -6.47
N VAL A 112 -3.26 4.88 -7.05
CA VAL A 112 -2.40 3.69 -6.89
C VAL A 112 -1.03 3.91 -7.53
N GLU A 113 -0.98 4.50 -8.72
CA GLU A 113 0.29 4.82 -9.39
C GLU A 113 1.12 5.81 -8.58
N GLN A 114 0.49 6.84 -8.00
CA GLN A 114 1.17 7.83 -7.15
C GLN A 114 1.73 7.17 -5.88
N ILE A 115 0.94 6.34 -5.19
CA ILE A 115 1.40 5.62 -4.00
C ILE A 115 2.60 4.74 -4.33
N PHE A 116 2.54 4.00 -5.44
CA PHE A 116 3.63 3.14 -5.90
C PHE A 116 4.90 3.94 -6.21
N HIS A 117 4.78 5.06 -6.92
CA HIS A 117 5.91 5.94 -7.25
C HIS A 117 6.51 6.59 -6.02
N ASP A 118 5.70 7.12 -5.11
CA ASP A 118 6.16 7.78 -3.90
C ASP A 118 6.96 6.81 -3.01
N LEU A 119 6.46 5.59 -2.81
CA LEU A 119 7.18 4.56 -2.09
C LEU A 119 8.53 4.23 -2.76
N ARG A 120 8.56 4.03 -4.08
CA ARG A 120 9.79 3.74 -4.81
C ARG A 120 10.79 4.90 -4.84
N SER A 121 10.34 6.11 -4.77
CA SER A 121 11.22 7.29 -4.76
C SER A 121 11.94 7.47 -3.44
N ARG A 122 11.38 6.96 -2.34
CA ARG A 122 11.88 7.15 -0.99
C ARG A 122 12.60 5.94 -0.40
N PHE A 123 12.32 4.75 -0.93
CA PHE A 123 12.86 3.50 -0.40
C PHE A 123 13.36 2.58 -1.51
N THR A 124 14.29 1.71 -1.14
CA THR A 124 14.81 0.66 -2.02
C THR A 124 14.09 -0.66 -1.72
N PHE A 125 13.32 -1.15 -2.70
CA PHE A 125 12.63 -2.43 -2.59
C PHE A 125 13.18 -3.45 -3.58
N THR A 126 13.14 -4.73 -3.21
CA THR A 126 13.32 -5.88 -4.11
C THR A 126 11.97 -6.36 -4.65
N ALA A 127 10.88 -6.13 -3.90
CA ALA A 127 9.51 -6.33 -4.35
C ALA A 127 8.60 -5.24 -3.76
N LEU A 128 7.68 -4.74 -4.56
CA LEU A 128 6.62 -3.82 -4.15
C LEU A 128 5.39 -4.06 -4.98
N GLU A 129 4.26 -4.19 -4.31
CA GLU A 129 2.93 -4.28 -4.89
C GLU A 129 1.99 -3.34 -4.16
N VAL A 130 1.15 -2.65 -4.90
CA VAL A 130 0.11 -1.75 -4.37
C VAL A 130 -1.20 -2.09 -5.06
N GLN A 131 -2.23 -2.39 -4.27
CA GLN A 131 -3.59 -2.62 -4.72
C GLN A 131 -4.56 -1.74 -3.95
N ALA A 132 -5.57 -1.22 -4.62
CA ALA A 132 -6.69 -0.57 -3.97
C ALA A 132 -8.01 -1.15 -4.49
N CYS A 133 -8.88 -1.57 -3.57
CA CYS A 133 -10.22 -2.05 -3.87
C CYS A 133 -11.21 -0.92 -3.55
N PHE A 134 -11.60 -0.18 -4.58
CA PHE A 134 -12.52 0.96 -4.41
C PHE A 134 -13.98 0.53 -4.30
N THR A 135 -14.77 1.28 -3.54
CA THR A 135 -16.22 1.13 -3.51
C THR A 135 -16.81 1.36 -4.89
N ARG A 136 -17.84 0.60 -5.23
CA ARG A 136 -18.45 0.59 -6.57
C ARG A 136 -18.92 1.95 -7.03
N ARG A 137 -18.75 2.19 -8.31
CA ARG A 137 -19.37 3.26 -9.05
C ARG A 137 -20.22 2.70 -10.19
N GLY A 138 -21.51 3.01 -10.19
CA GLY A 138 -22.43 2.50 -11.23
C GLY A 138 -22.48 0.96 -11.31
N GLY A 139 -22.22 0.25 -10.20
CA GLY A 139 -22.18 -1.20 -10.16
C GLY A 139 -20.87 -1.84 -10.65
N ILE A 140 -19.84 -1.03 -10.95
CA ILE A 140 -18.54 -1.48 -11.45
C ILE A 140 -17.52 -1.43 -10.32
N ASP A 141 -16.80 -2.54 -10.11
CA ASP A 141 -15.63 -2.61 -9.23
C ASP A 141 -14.39 -2.10 -9.99
N ILE A 142 -13.65 -1.16 -9.40
CA ILE A 142 -12.40 -0.65 -9.96
C ILE A 142 -11.29 -0.93 -8.94
N ASN A 143 -10.42 -1.89 -9.27
CA ASN A 143 -9.40 -2.39 -8.39
C ASN A 143 -8.00 -2.24 -9.03
N PRO A 144 -7.47 -1.01 -9.11
CA PRO A 144 -6.16 -0.79 -9.69
C PRO A 144 -5.07 -1.51 -8.90
N TYR A 145 -4.12 -2.06 -9.63
CA TYR A 145 -2.98 -2.80 -9.10
C TYR A 145 -1.70 -2.36 -9.80
N ARG A 146 -0.63 -2.19 -9.03
CA ARG A 146 0.71 -1.87 -9.53
C ARG A 146 1.76 -2.72 -8.84
N SER A 147 2.68 -3.30 -9.63
CA SER A 147 3.76 -4.16 -9.12
C SER A 147 5.09 -3.86 -9.81
N MET A 148 6.19 -4.13 -9.11
CA MET A 148 7.53 -4.20 -9.69
C MET A 148 7.73 -5.46 -10.52
N SER A 149 6.93 -6.51 -10.28
CA SER A 149 6.99 -7.77 -11.01
C SER A 149 6.02 -7.76 -12.19
N SER A 150 6.23 -8.64 -13.17
CA SER A 150 5.28 -8.87 -14.26
C SER A 150 4.12 -9.81 -13.87
N LYS A 151 4.14 -10.34 -12.64
CA LYS A 151 3.03 -11.17 -12.15
C LYS A 151 1.83 -10.28 -11.86
N MET A 152 0.68 -10.73 -12.32
CA MET A 152 -0.62 -10.19 -11.91
C MET A 152 -1.11 -10.95 -10.67
N PRO A 153 -1.91 -10.32 -9.79
CA PRO A 153 -2.54 -11.05 -8.70
C PRO A 153 -3.37 -12.20 -9.28
N GLU A 154 -3.30 -13.35 -8.62
CA GLU A 154 -3.93 -14.58 -9.12
C GLU A 154 -5.45 -14.50 -9.06
N PHE A 155 -5.99 -13.72 -8.14
CA PHE A 155 -7.42 -13.48 -7.97
C PHE A 155 -7.69 -12.03 -7.59
N VAL A 156 -8.63 -11.42 -8.28
CA VAL A 156 -9.25 -10.17 -7.82
C VAL A 156 -10.37 -10.55 -6.86
N ILE A 157 -10.03 -10.69 -5.58
CA ILE A 157 -11.03 -10.95 -4.55
C ILE A 157 -11.81 -9.66 -4.32
N ARG A 158 -13.12 -9.76 -4.41
CA ARG A 158 -14.01 -8.67 -4.04
C ARG A 158 -13.98 -8.49 -2.52
N GLU A 159 -13.61 -7.32 -2.08
CA GLU A 159 -13.63 -6.95 -0.67
C GLU A 159 -15.07 -6.77 -0.16
N GLY A 160 -15.32 -7.16 1.09
CA GLY A 160 -16.65 -7.06 1.69
C GLY A 160 -17.22 -5.63 1.79
N ARG A 161 -16.37 -4.61 1.56
CA ARG A 161 -16.74 -3.18 1.57
C ARG A 161 -17.07 -2.60 0.19
N GLN A 162 -16.92 -3.40 -0.86
CA GLN A 162 -17.23 -3.01 -2.25
C GLN A 162 -18.71 -3.16 -2.59
#